data_a85a0fcdd79bb092478925fd69ee3a9e
#
_entry.id   a85a0fcdd79bb092478925fd69ee3a9e
#
_cell.length_a   1.000
_cell.length_b   1.000
_cell.length_c   1.000
_cell.angle_alpha   90.00
_cell.angle_beta   90.00
_cell.angle_gamma   90.00
#
_symmetry.space_group_name_H-M   'P 1'
#
loop_
_entity.id
_entity.type
_entity.pdbx_description
1 polymer ?
#
loop_
_entity_poly.entity_id
_entity_poly.type
_entity_poly.pdbx_seq_one_letter_code
_entity_poly.pdbx_strand_id
1 'polypeptide(L)'
;MLFLQGMGKTKSGKKRKKTQNKKSKLKKNRKYKDSVFVDLHSKDELLKEQAVKDIYNALHDQKIGTEDKIRFIKLKSVFFHKVRNDVSFAVGDKIMVLLEHQSTINKNMAFRCLEYITALYASQMNAEDKFLPTPLQLMLPEIYTLYNGKASYPARNILPLSALFKVKTDDPQLELKVTVININHPDNQNFLDACPILKGYKKLVDKVEEYKILYGEDSYTNAIEDCIKENIEIADYLRRKTVEVMHMFSLEYNFNAELNAYKKAGKMEGRAEGRAEGRLQGFSEIVQTMKKKSFSVEDIANILDISKEKIEQLY
;
A
#
# COMPACT_ATOMS: atom_id res chain seq x y z
N MET A 1 85.34 6.12 -3.63
CA MET A 1 85.58 6.15 -5.08
C MET A 1 84.25 6.47 -5.76
N LEU A 2 84.19 7.70 -6.24
CA LEU A 2 83.58 8.21 -7.52
C LEU A 2 82.08 8.00 -7.71
N PHE A 3 81.32 9.07 -7.61
CA PHE A 3 80.88 10.04 -8.69
C PHE A 3 79.80 9.41 -9.60
N LEU A 4 78.68 10.02 -9.97
CA LEU A 4 78.22 11.34 -10.36
C LEU A 4 76.70 11.35 -10.36
N GLN A 5 76.02 12.32 -9.82
CA GLN A 5 75.35 13.46 -10.48
C GLN A 5 74.43 13.10 -11.66
N GLY A 6 73.19 13.54 -11.52
CA GLY A 6 72.23 13.70 -12.61
C GLY A 6 70.97 14.42 -12.16
N MET A 7 70.95 15.73 -12.38
CA MET A 7 69.87 16.71 -12.19
C MET A 7 68.58 16.30 -12.91
N GLY A 8 67.45 16.42 -12.30
CA GLY A 8 66.56 17.58 -12.49
C GLY A 8 65.27 17.23 -13.21
N LYS A 9 64.15 17.46 -12.61
CA LYS A 9 63.05 18.27 -13.07
C LYS A 9 61.82 18.16 -12.16
N THR A 10 61.56 19.25 -11.49
CA THR A 10 60.35 19.56 -10.79
C THR A 10 59.13 19.46 -11.73
N LYS A 11 58.15 18.63 -11.42
CA LYS A 11 56.77 18.80 -11.89
C LYS A 11 55.84 18.83 -10.68
N SER A 12 55.40 20.05 -10.35
CA SER A 12 54.32 20.34 -9.46
C SER A 12 53.04 19.69 -9.97
N GLY A 13 52.71 18.53 -9.46
CA GLY A 13 51.39 17.90 -9.69
C GLY A 13 50.42 18.34 -8.62
N LYS A 14 49.57 19.31 -8.93
CA LYS A 14 48.39 19.66 -8.13
C LYS A 14 47.55 18.40 -7.91
N LYS A 15 47.64 17.81 -6.72
CA LYS A 15 46.67 16.81 -6.25
C LYS A 15 45.31 17.48 -6.14
N ARG A 16 44.47 17.36 -7.17
CA ARG A 16 43.03 17.60 -7.08
C ARG A 16 42.48 16.60 -6.03
N LYS A 17 42.17 17.10 -4.85
CA LYS A 17 41.32 16.39 -3.87
C LYS A 17 39.99 16.13 -4.56
N LYS A 18 39.78 14.90 -5.03
CA LYS A 18 38.45 14.38 -5.33
C LYS A 18 37.69 14.36 -4.01
N THR A 19 36.88 15.34 -3.79
CA THR A 19 35.82 15.29 -2.78
C THR A 19 34.88 14.17 -3.21
N GLN A 20 35.09 13.00 -2.66
CA GLN A 20 34.13 11.93 -2.74
C GLN A 20 32.90 12.39 -1.94
N ASN A 21 31.92 12.90 -2.68
CA ASN A 21 30.55 12.98 -2.17
C ASN A 21 30.16 11.56 -1.76
N LYS A 22 30.34 11.24 -0.47
CA LYS A 22 29.66 10.14 0.17
C LYS A 22 28.17 10.47 0.15
N LYS A 23 27.49 10.19 -0.98
CA LYS A 23 26.07 9.92 -0.96
C LYS A 23 25.91 8.78 0.05
N SER A 24 25.54 9.13 1.27
CA SER A 24 25.06 8.16 2.23
C SER A 24 23.91 7.44 1.51
N LYS A 25 24.14 6.19 1.11
CA LYS A 25 23.07 5.27 0.77
C LYS A 25 22.27 5.15 2.05
N LEU A 26 21.22 5.96 2.17
CA LEU A 26 20.15 5.70 3.11
C LEU A 26 19.73 4.26 2.83
N LYS A 27 20.15 3.34 3.69
CA LYS A 27 19.62 2.00 3.73
C LYS A 27 18.12 2.22 3.77
N LYS A 28 17.39 1.79 2.72
CA LYS A 28 15.94 1.72 2.69
C LYS A 28 15.52 0.87 3.88
N ASN A 29 15.37 1.51 5.01
CA ASN A 29 14.92 0.87 6.23
C ASN A 29 13.42 0.70 6.05
N ARG A 30 12.96 -0.48 5.64
CA ARG A 30 11.56 -0.87 5.40
C ARG A 30 10.66 -0.78 6.65
N LYS A 31 11.11 -0.12 7.71
CA LYS A 31 10.39 0.09 8.97
C LYS A 31 9.38 1.24 8.95
N TYR A 32 9.23 1.98 7.86
CA TYR A 32 8.52 3.27 7.82
C TYR A 32 7.11 3.23 7.23
N LYS A 33 6.35 2.14 7.43
CA LYS A 33 4.90 2.14 7.19
C LYS A 33 4.12 2.26 8.49
N ASP A 34 4.59 3.11 9.38
CA ASP A 34 3.85 3.40 10.58
C ASP A 34 3.01 4.65 10.31
N SER A 35 1.84 4.47 9.74
CA SER A 35 0.87 5.54 9.56
C SER A 35 0.38 6.04 10.91
N VAL A 36 -0.11 7.26 10.94
CA VAL A 36 -0.77 7.83 12.14
C VAL A 36 -1.90 6.92 12.63
N PHE A 37 -2.60 6.25 11.70
CA PHE A 37 -3.61 5.26 12.03
C PHE A 37 -3.05 4.11 12.87
N VAL A 38 -1.94 3.50 12.44
CA VAL A 38 -1.29 2.40 13.15
C VAL A 38 -0.76 2.86 14.51
N ASP A 39 -0.20 4.05 14.58
CA ASP A 39 0.30 4.60 15.84
C ASP A 39 -0.84 4.77 16.86
N LEU A 40 -1.95 5.39 16.46
CA LEU A 40 -3.13 5.60 17.30
C LEU A 40 -3.79 4.30 17.77
N HIS A 41 -3.87 3.29 16.89
CA HIS A 41 -4.66 2.08 17.15
C HIS A 41 -3.83 0.86 17.58
N SER A 42 -2.49 0.93 17.59
CA SER A 42 -1.66 -0.21 18.00
C SER A 42 -0.36 0.10 18.73
N LYS A 43 0.05 1.37 18.81
CA LYS A 43 1.34 1.74 19.39
C LYS A 43 1.26 2.77 20.50
N ASP A 44 0.40 3.79 20.37
CA ASP A 44 0.27 4.80 21.41
C ASP A 44 -0.29 4.20 22.69
N GLU A 45 0.52 4.14 23.73
CA GLU A 45 0.19 3.44 24.97
C GLU A 45 -1.01 4.05 25.72
N LEU A 46 -1.35 5.30 25.44
CA LEU A 46 -2.48 5.99 26.07
C LEU A 46 -3.80 5.81 25.31
N LEU A 47 -3.75 5.61 24.00
CA LEU A 47 -4.94 5.63 23.15
C LEU A 47 -5.29 4.28 22.52
N LYS A 48 -4.30 3.42 22.27
CA LYS A 48 -4.47 2.21 21.44
C LYS A 48 -5.59 1.28 21.92
N GLU A 49 -5.70 1.05 23.24
CA GLU A 49 -6.74 0.15 23.80
C GLU A 49 -8.12 0.75 23.62
N GLN A 50 -8.29 2.02 23.96
CA GLN A 50 -9.57 2.70 23.81
C GLN A 50 -9.96 2.78 22.33
N ALA A 51 -9.02 3.10 21.45
CA ALA A 51 -9.25 3.21 20.01
C ALA A 51 -9.81 1.92 19.41
N VAL A 52 -9.24 0.76 19.78
CA VAL A 52 -9.72 -0.52 19.25
C VAL A 52 -10.99 -1.02 19.97
N LYS A 53 -11.19 -0.70 21.26
CA LYS A 53 -12.43 -0.98 21.98
C LYS A 53 -13.61 -0.23 21.39
N ASP A 54 -13.44 1.05 21.07
CA ASP A 54 -14.49 1.87 20.45
C ASP A 54 -14.92 1.27 19.11
N ILE A 55 -13.94 0.91 18.24
CA ILE A 55 -14.23 0.28 16.96
C ILE A 55 -14.94 -1.07 17.15
N TYR A 56 -14.43 -1.92 18.04
CA TYR A 56 -15.09 -3.19 18.35
C TYR A 56 -16.52 -2.98 18.79
N ASN A 57 -16.73 -2.09 19.76
CA ASN A 57 -18.06 -1.80 20.30
C ASN A 57 -19.02 -1.16 19.30
N ALA A 58 -18.48 -0.40 18.32
CA ALA A 58 -19.31 0.18 17.26
C ALA A 58 -19.73 -0.85 16.19
N LEU A 59 -19.04 -1.99 16.13
CA LEU A 59 -19.30 -3.05 15.15
C LEU A 59 -20.14 -4.21 15.71
N HIS A 60 -20.24 -4.33 17.03
CA HIS A 60 -20.90 -5.45 17.70
C HIS A 60 -22.00 -4.99 18.66
N ASP A 61 -23.05 -5.80 18.79
CA ASP A 61 -24.10 -5.57 19.76
C ASP A 61 -23.60 -5.83 21.19
N GLN A 62 -22.80 -6.89 21.36
CA GLN A 62 -22.16 -7.22 22.64
C GLN A 62 -20.93 -6.34 22.84
N LYS A 63 -21.00 -5.45 23.82
CA LYS A 63 -19.92 -4.52 24.14
C LYS A 63 -18.87 -5.17 25.02
N ILE A 64 -17.59 -4.78 24.79
CA ILE A 64 -16.50 -5.06 25.72
C ILE A 64 -16.35 -3.90 26.68
N GLY A 65 -16.13 -4.21 27.96
CA GLY A 65 -15.99 -3.23 29.03
C GLY A 65 -14.54 -2.76 29.20
N THR A 66 -14.36 -1.91 30.23
CA THR A 66 -13.02 -1.44 30.62
C THR A 66 -12.15 -2.56 31.18
N GLU A 67 -12.76 -3.56 31.79
CA GLU A 67 -12.07 -4.71 32.41
C GLU A 67 -11.60 -5.75 31.40
N ASP A 68 -12.17 -5.74 30.20
CA ASP A 68 -11.80 -6.69 29.15
C ASP A 68 -10.43 -6.36 28.56
N LYS A 69 -9.52 -7.32 28.65
CA LYS A 69 -8.15 -7.17 28.16
C LYS A 69 -8.08 -7.29 26.65
N ILE A 70 -7.50 -6.28 26.01
CA ILE A 70 -7.12 -6.33 24.62
C ILE A 70 -5.70 -6.91 24.50
N ARG A 71 -5.56 -7.93 23.69
CA ARG A 71 -4.25 -8.50 23.36
C ARG A 71 -3.87 -8.13 21.93
N PHE A 72 -2.95 -7.18 21.77
CA PHE A 72 -2.40 -6.82 20.45
C PHE A 72 -1.55 -7.97 19.90
N ILE A 73 -1.80 -8.32 18.63
CA ILE A 73 -1.13 -9.42 17.96
C ILE A 73 -0.22 -8.85 16.89
N LYS A 74 1.09 -9.14 17.00
CA LYS A 74 2.09 -8.73 16.02
C LYS A 74 2.62 -9.94 15.27
N LEU A 75 2.49 -9.93 13.95
CA LEU A 75 3.17 -10.93 13.12
C LEU A 75 4.69 -10.71 13.18
N LYS A 76 5.41 -11.68 13.69
CA LYS A 76 6.87 -11.76 13.50
C LYS A 76 7.10 -12.24 12.06
N SER A 77 7.55 -11.34 11.19
CA SER A 77 7.78 -11.62 9.76
C SER A 77 8.99 -12.55 9.57
N VAL A 78 8.79 -13.88 9.61
CA VAL A 78 9.86 -14.84 9.31
C VAL A 78 9.72 -15.40 7.90
N PHE A 79 8.52 -15.56 7.34
CA PHE A 79 8.32 -16.20 6.05
C PHE A 79 7.63 -15.32 4.97
N PHE A 80 6.90 -14.27 5.34
CA PHE A 80 6.16 -13.43 4.40
C PHE A 80 6.67 -12.00 4.41
N HIS A 81 7.72 -11.72 3.65
CA HIS A 81 8.41 -10.41 3.64
C HIS A 81 7.55 -9.20 3.20
N LYS A 82 6.30 -9.39 2.80
CA LYS A 82 5.46 -8.31 2.24
C LYS A 82 4.04 -8.23 2.82
N VAL A 83 3.59 -9.23 3.56
CA VAL A 83 2.22 -9.22 4.11
C VAL A 83 2.26 -8.52 5.47
N ARG A 84 1.72 -7.31 5.51
CA ARG A 84 1.52 -6.53 6.74
C ARG A 84 0.06 -6.15 6.79
N ASN A 85 -0.58 -6.42 7.91
CA ASN A 85 -1.77 -5.66 8.29
C ASN A 85 -1.33 -4.59 9.28
N ASP A 86 -2.19 -3.63 9.47
CA ASP A 86 -1.83 -2.49 10.27
C ASP A 86 -2.17 -2.69 11.74
N VAL A 87 -3.33 -3.23 12.05
CA VAL A 87 -3.77 -3.45 13.42
C VAL A 87 -4.43 -4.82 13.56
N SER A 88 -3.96 -5.64 14.50
CA SER A 88 -4.60 -6.88 14.94
C SER A 88 -4.64 -6.97 16.43
N PHE A 89 -5.77 -7.37 16.96
CA PHE A 89 -5.95 -7.61 18.38
C PHE A 89 -6.94 -8.74 18.64
N ALA A 90 -6.83 -9.35 19.80
CA ALA A 90 -7.75 -10.38 20.27
C ALA A 90 -8.58 -9.86 21.46
N VAL A 91 -9.84 -10.26 21.45
CA VAL A 91 -10.79 -10.09 22.54
C VAL A 91 -11.43 -11.44 22.79
N GLY A 92 -11.15 -12.05 23.97
CA GLY A 92 -11.56 -13.44 24.23
C GLY A 92 -11.04 -14.38 23.14
N ASP A 93 -11.95 -15.18 22.57
CA ASP A 93 -11.64 -16.16 21.51
C ASP A 93 -11.79 -15.62 20.09
N LYS A 94 -11.90 -14.31 19.94
CA LYS A 94 -11.98 -13.63 18.65
C LYS A 94 -10.72 -12.86 18.33
N ILE A 95 -10.34 -12.83 17.07
CA ILE A 95 -9.29 -11.98 16.54
C ILE A 95 -9.91 -10.97 15.58
N MET A 96 -9.83 -9.69 15.91
CA MET A 96 -10.16 -8.65 14.95
C MET A 96 -8.91 -8.24 14.18
N VAL A 97 -9.04 -8.22 12.88
CA VAL A 97 -8.03 -7.72 11.96
C VAL A 97 -8.56 -6.44 11.34
N LEU A 98 -7.97 -5.33 11.70
CA LEU A 98 -8.22 -4.05 11.06
C LEU A 98 -7.13 -3.84 10.01
N LEU A 99 -7.56 -3.84 8.78
CA LEU A 99 -6.68 -3.52 7.67
C LEU A 99 -6.77 -2.02 7.39
N GLU A 100 -5.63 -1.51 7.08
CA GLU A 100 -5.33 -0.09 6.91
C GLU A 100 -6.41 0.71 6.19
N HIS A 101 -6.47 1.93 6.58
CA HIS A 101 -6.91 3.09 5.86
C HIS A 101 -6.53 3.03 4.37
N GLN A 102 -7.45 2.56 3.55
CA GLN A 102 -7.25 2.50 2.11
C GLN A 102 -7.85 3.73 1.44
N SER A 103 -6.98 4.55 0.85
CA SER A 103 -7.42 5.64 -0.04
C SER A 103 -7.86 5.14 -1.43
N THR A 104 -7.59 3.87 -1.76
CA THR A 104 -7.93 3.25 -3.05
C THR A 104 -8.65 1.93 -2.85
N ILE A 105 -9.65 1.67 -3.69
CA ILE A 105 -10.41 0.42 -3.68
C ILE A 105 -9.51 -0.71 -4.20
N ASN A 106 -9.23 -1.70 -3.36
CA ASN A 106 -8.48 -2.90 -3.76
C ASN A 106 -9.40 -4.12 -3.76
N LYS A 107 -9.75 -4.61 -4.94
CA LYS A 107 -10.61 -5.77 -5.11
C LYS A 107 -9.96 -7.10 -4.67
N ASN A 108 -8.64 -7.14 -4.47
CA ASN A 108 -7.90 -8.32 -4.07
C ASN A 108 -7.72 -8.43 -2.54
N MET A 109 -8.49 -7.66 -1.76
CA MET A 109 -8.34 -7.64 -0.29
C MET A 109 -8.58 -9.00 0.34
N ALA A 110 -9.57 -9.76 -0.14
CA ALA A 110 -9.87 -11.08 0.41
C ALA A 110 -8.66 -12.04 0.29
N PHE A 111 -7.93 -12.02 -0.84
CA PHE A 111 -6.72 -12.82 -0.99
C PHE A 111 -5.58 -12.37 -0.06
N ARG A 112 -5.36 -11.06 0.06
CA ARG A 112 -4.37 -10.52 1.00
C ARG A 112 -4.69 -10.90 2.44
N CYS A 113 -5.97 -10.88 2.81
CA CYS A 113 -6.41 -11.26 4.14
C CYS A 113 -6.25 -12.77 4.41
N LEU A 114 -6.45 -13.60 3.40
CA LEU A 114 -6.19 -15.04 3.51
C LEU A 114 -4.71 -15.32 3.85
N GLU A 115 -3.77 -14.69 3.12
CA GLU A 115 -2.34 -14.80 3.43
C GLU A 115 -2.05 -14.34 4.87
N TYR A 116 -2.66 -13.23 5.28
CA TYR A 116 -2.48 -12.67 6.60
C TYR A 116 -3.02 -13.58 7.72
N ILE A 117 -4.27 -14.06 7.61
CA ILE A 117 -4.89 -14.94 8.61
C ILE A 117 -4.13 -16.26 8.70
N THR A 118 -3.70 -16.83 7.59
CA THR A 118 -2.87 -18.04 7.57
C THR A 118 -1.57 -17.84 8.36
N ALA A 119 -0.87 -16.74 8.13
CA ALA A 119 0.34 -16.41 8.85
C ALA A 119 0.08 -16.15 10.35
N LEU A 120 -1.06 -15.52 10.67
CA LEU A 120 -1.48 -15.26 12.05
C LEU A 120 -1.70 -16.57 12.82
N TYR A 121 -2.47 -17.49 12.28
CA TYR A 121 -2.69 -18.79 12.89
C TYR A 121 -1.39 -19.58 13.05
N ALA A 122 -0.56 -19.62 12.01
CA ALA A 122 0.76 -20.26 12.07
C ALA A 122 1.67 -19.68 13.16
N SER A 123 1.52 -18.40 13.50
CA SER A 123 2.31 -17.74 14.56
C SER A 123 1.83 -18.05 15.98
N GLN A 124 0.62 -18.61 16.13
CA GLN A 124 -0.01 -18.87 17.42
C GLN A 124 0.05 -20.34 17.85
N MET A 125 0.52 -21.22 16.98
CA MET A 125 0.62 -22.66 17.25
C MET A 125 2.06 -23.14 17.09
N ASN A 126 2.39 -24.27 17.71
CA ASN A 126 3.63 -24.96 17.42
C ASN A 126 3.55 -25.65 16.06
N ALA A 127 4.71 -25.82 15.39
CA ALA A 127 4.74 -26.43 14.06
C ALA A 127 4.19 -27.85 14.02
N GLU A 128 4.22 -28.55 15.16
CA GLU A 128 3.81 -29.94 15.33
C GLU A 128 2.30 -30.10 15.62
N ASP A 129 1.65 -29.07 16.19
CA ASP A 129 0.26 -29.14 16.64
C ASP A 129 -0.72 -29.53 15.51
N LYS A 130 -0.45 -29.09 14.29
CA LYS A 130 -1.26 -29.41 13.09
C LYS A 130 -1.22 -30.87 12.66
N PHE A 131 -0.28 -31.66 13.18
CA PHE A 131 -0.16 -33.09 12.89
C PHE A 131 -0.75 -33.98 13.99
N LEU A 132 -1.19 -33.38 15.10
CA LEU A 132 -1.84 -34.11 16.18
C LEU A 132 -3.24 -34.55 15.75
N PRO A 133 -3.75 -35.69 16.26
CA PRO A 133 -5.11 -36.12 15.96
C PRO A 133 -6.18 -35.27 16.65
N THR A 134 -5.81 -34.44 17.64
CA THR A 134 -6.70 -33.50 18.33
C THR A 134 -7.01 -32.28 17.49
N PRO A 135 -8.27 -31.85 17.35
CA PRO A 135 -8.60 -30.62 16.61
C PRO A 135 -7.93 -29.39 17.21
N LEU A 136 -7.39 -28.53 16.33
CA LEU A 136 -6.89 -27.22 16.73
C LEU A 136 -8.02 -26.33 17.24
N GLN A 137 -7.77 -25.56 18.28
CA GLN A 137 -8.68 -24.53 18.80
C GLN A 137 -8.24 -23.18 18.24
N LEU A 138 -8.79 -22.80 17.09
CA LEU A 138 -8.45 -21.53 16.44
C LEU A 138 -9.40 -20.43 16.89
N MET A 139 -8.86 -19.24 17.09
CA MET A 139 -9.67 -18.05 17.39
C MET A 139 -10.46 -17.61 16.15
N LEU A 140 -11.72 -17.20 16.33
CA LEU A 140 -12.57 -16.73 15.23
C LEU A 140 -12.03 -15.41 14.63
N PRO A 141 -11.72 -15.34 13.34
CA PRO A 141 -11.24 -14.11 12.72
C PRO A 141 -12.40 -13.22 12.26
N GLU A 142 -12.30 -11.93 12.52
CA GLU A 142 -13.19 -10.90 11.99
C GLU A 142 -12.34 -9.88 11.23
N ILE A 143 -12.67 -9.64 9.96
CA ILE A 143 -11.79 -8.92 9.05
C ILE A 143 -12.49 -7.68 8.51
N TYR A 144 -11.91 -6.52 8.81
CA TYR A 144 -12.44 -5.22 8.41
C TYR A 144 -11.39 -4.39 7.67
N THR A 145 -11.85 -3.61 6.69
CA THR A 145 -11.05 -2.58 6.02
C THR A 145 -11.78 -1.24 6.15
N LEU A 146 -11.09 -0.25 6.68
CA LEU A 146 -11.62 1.11 6.76
C LEU A 146 -11.22 1.88 5.49
N TYR A 147 -12.20 2.21 4.65
CA TYR A 147 -11.99 2.98 3.43
C TYR A 147 -12.19 4.47 3.70
N ASN A 148 -11.15 5.27 3.37
CA ASN A 148 -11.16 6.73 3.49
C ASN A 148 -10.76 7.40 2.16
N GLY A 149 -11.10 6.78 1.03
CA GLY A 149 -10.79 7.34 -0.30
C GLY A 149 -11.82 8.34 -0.79
N LYS A 150 -11.45 9.11 -1.82
CA LYS A 150 -12.32 10.12 -2.46
C LYS A 150 -13.27 9.52 -3.50
N ALA A 151 -13.03 8.30 -3.97
CA ALA A 151 -13.91 7.65 -4.94
C ALA A 151 -15.23 7.25 -4.28
N SER A 152 -16.33 7.38 -5.01
CA SER A 152 -17.64 6.91 -4.54
C SER A 152 -17.59 5.42 -4.21
N TYR A 153 -18.02 5.07 -3.01
CA TYR A 153 -18.04 3.70 -2.51
C TYR A 153 -19.19 3.51 -1.51
N PRO A 154 -19.85 2.35 -1.51
CA PRO A 154 -20.97 2.10 -0.57
C PRO A 154 -20.55 2.29 0.89
N ALA A 155 -21.52 2.59 1.75
CA ALA A 155 -21.29 2.71 3.20
C ALA A 155 -20.61 1.46 3.77
N ARG A 156 -21.13 0.29 3.41
CA ARG A 156 -20.53 -1.02 3.71
C ARG A 156 -20.53 -1.89 2.47
N ASN A 157 -19.49 -2.71 2.32
CA ASN A 157 -19.37 -3.69 1.25
C ASN A 157 -18.68 -4.95 1.76
N ILE A 158 -19.05 -6.10 1.21
CA ILE A 158 -18.40 -7.38 1.52
C ILE A 158 -17.62 -7.81 0.28
N LEU A 159 -16.34 -8.12 0.49
CA LEU A 159 -15.45 -8.66 -0.55
C LEU A 159 -15.22 -10.16 -0.23
N PRO A 160 -15.96 -11.08 -0.87
CA PRO A 160 -15.74 -12.50 -0.69
C PRO A 160 -14.54 -12.98 -1.52
N LEU A 161 -13.80 -13.95 -1.01
CA LEU A 161 -12.69 -14.57 -1.72
C LEU A 161 -13.16 -15.26 -3.01
N SER A 162 -14.33 -15.89 -2.98
CA SER A 162 -14.97 -16.54 -4.13
C SER A 162 -15.17 -15.61 -5.32
N ALA A 163 -15.29 -14.29 -5.09
CA ALA A 163 -15.36 -13.31 -6.18
C ALA A 163 -14.08 -13.27 -7.05
N LEU A 164 -12.96 -13.77 -6.55
CA LEU A 164 -11.67 -13.81 -7.24
C LEU A 164 -11.46 -15.10 -8.03
N PHE A 165 -12.28 -16.14 -7.83
CA PHE A 165 -12.12 -17.41 -8.54
C PHE A 165 -12.50 -17.26 -10.02
N LYS A 166 -11.74 -17.92 -10.89
CA LYS A 166 -12.02 -17.93 -12.33
C LYS A 166 -13.35 -18.63 -12.64
N VAL A 167 -13.61 -19.73 -11.94
CA VAL A 167 -14.88 -20.48 -12.03
C VAL A 167 -15.77 -20.03 -10.89
N LYS A 168 -17.00 -19.61 -11.21
CA LYS A 168 -17.98 -19.19 -10.21
C LYS A 168 -18.79 -20.38 -9.72
N THR A 169 -19.06 -20.38 -8.43
CA THR A 169 -19.89 -21.37 -7.74
C THR A 169 -20.59 -20.72 -6.55
N ASP A 170 -21.75 -21.19 -6.22
CA ASP A 170 -22.53 -20.75 -5.06
C ASP A 170 -22.07 -21.42 -3.76
N ASP A 171 -21.34 -22.55 -3.86
CA ASP A 171 -20.78 -23.30 -2.75
C ASP A 171 -19.26 -23.46 -2.89
N PRO A 172 -18.44 -22.43 -2.61
CA PRO A 172 -17.01 -22.54 -2.68
C PRO A 172 -16.45 -23.32 -1.48
N GLN A 173 -15.55 -24.30 -1.76
CA GLN A 173 -14.85 -25.07 -0.72
C GLN A 173 -13.95 -24.18 0.18
N LEU A 174 -13.57 -23.01 -0.30
CA LEU A 174 -12.78 -22.02 0.44
C LEU A 174 -13.44 -20.65 0.32
N GLU A 175 -13.85 -20.10 1.45
CA GLU A 175 -14.43 -18.76 1.53
C GLU A 175 -13.80 -17.96 2.67
N LEU A 176 -13.57 -16.67 2.41
CA LEU A 176 -13.18 -15.65 3.37
C LEU A 176 -13.86 -14.35 2.96
N LYS A 177 -14.44 -13.65 3.92
CA LYS A 177 -15.15 -12.39 3.67
C LYS A 177 -14.46 -11.24 4.37
N VAL A 178 -14.21 -10.16 3.64
CA VAL A 178 -13.70 -8.90 4.19
C VAL A 178 -14.82 -7.88 4.18
N THR A 179 -15.10 -7.31 5.34
CA THR A 179 -16.06 -6.20 5.45
C THR A 179 -15.34 -4.88 5.26
N VAL A 180 -15.70 -4.13 4.22
CA VAL A 180 -15.21 -2.78 3.97
C VAL A 180 -16.20 -1.77 4.54
N ILE A 181 -15.71 -0.84 5.35
CA ILE A 181 -16.48 0.25 5.95
C ILE A 181 -15.95 1.56 5.38
N ASN A 182 -16.81 2.29 4.67
CA ASN A 182 -16.48 3.60 4.14
C ASN A 182 -16.70 4.68 5.22
N ILE A 183 -15.61 5.11 5.84
CA ILE A 183 -15.68 6.12 6.92
C ILE A 183 -16.01 7.54 6.43
N ASN A 184 -16.10 7.74 5.11
CA ASN A 184 -16.56 9.00 4.52
C ASN A 184 -18.05 9.00 4.17
N HIS A 185 -18.71 7.84 4.23
CA HIS A 185 -20.13 7.75 3.85
C HIS A 185 -21.01 8.31 4.97
N PRO A 186 -22.04 9.12 4.66
CA PRO A 186 -22.95 9.72 5.65
C PRO A 186 -23.63 8.68 6.56
N ASP A 187 -24.00 7.53 6.02
CA ASP A 187 -24.65 6.45 6.80
C ASP A 187 -23.75 5.86 7.89
N ASN A 188 -22.44 6.10 7.84
CA ASN A 188 -21.48 5.66 8.86
C ASN A 188 -21.13 6.76 9.87
N GLN A 189 -21.90 7.88 9.89
CA GLN A 189 -21.65 8.94 10.87
C GLN A 189 -21.79 8.45 12.31
N ASN A 190 -22.82 7.65 12.61
CA ASN A 190 -23.01 7.05 13.96
C ASN A 190 -21.84 6.15 14.37
N PHE A 191 -21.25 5.40 13.40
CA PHE A 191 -20.06 4.60 13.64
C PHE A 191 -18.86 5.48 14.01
N LEU A 192 -18.65 6.59 13.28
CA LEU A 192 -17.58 7.54 13.59
C LEU A 192 -17.80 8.24 14.94
N ASP A 193 -19.03 8.63 15.25
CA ASP A 193 -19.36 9.30 16.51
C ASP A 193 -19.14 8.37 17.74
N ALA A 194 -19.30 7.06 17.53
CA ALA A 194 -18.98 6.04 18.54
C ALA A 194 -17.47 5.74 18.65
N CYS A 195 -16.64 6.26 17.74
CA CYS A 195 -15.19 6.02 17.68
C CYS A 195 -14.41 7.36 17.70
N PRO A 196 -14.32 8.06 18.84
CA PRO A 196 -13.73 9.40 18.91
C PRO A 196 -12.32 9.48 18.34
N ILE A 197 -11.45 8.52 18.64
CA ILE A 197 -10.06 8.50 18.16
C ILE A 197 -10.00 8.35 16.63
N LEU A 198 -10.82 7.46 16.05
CA LEU A 198 -10.95 7.32 14.60
C LEU A 198 -11.52 8.57 13.95
N LYS A 199 -12.51 9.21 14.59
CA LYS A 199 -13.09 10.47 14.14
C LYS A 199 -12.07 11.60 14.11
N GLY A 200 -11.27 11.72 15.16
CA GLY A 200 -10.19 12.71 15.22
C GLY A 200 -9.11 12.45 14.18
N TYR A 201 -8.75 11.18 13.97
CA TYR A 201 -7.84 10.78 12.88
C TYR A 201 -8.40 11.20 11.50
N LYS A 202 -9.69 10.91 11.23
CA LYS A 202 -10.34 11.33 9.98
C LYS A 202 -10.29 12.84 9.79
N LYS A 203 -10.63 13.63 10.81
CA LYS A 203 -10.55 15.11 10.76
C LYS A 203 -9.14 15.60 10.42
N LEU A 204 -8.11 15.02 11.02
CA LEU A 204 -6.73 15.35 10.70
C LEU A 204 -6.38 15.07 9.24
N VAL A 205 -6.76 13.88 8.73
CA VAL A 205 -6.49 13.50 7.34
C VAL A 205 -7.23 14.42 6.37
N ASP A 206 -8.50 14.72 6.63
CA ASP A 206 -9.31 15.63 5.79
C ASP A 206 -8.67 17.02 5.73
N LYS A 207 -8.24 17.55 6.88
CA LYS A 207 -7.58 18.86 6.96
C LYS A 207 -6.22 18.87 6.25
N VAL A 208 -5.43 17.81 6.36
CA VAL A 208 -4.19 17.66 5.59
C VAL A 208 -4.46 17.66 4.08
N GLU A 209 -5.50 16.95 3.63
CA GLU A 209 -5.85 16.91 2.20
C GLU A 209 -6.36 18.27 1.69
N GLU A 210 -7.12 19.00 2.48
CA GLU A 210 -7.55 20.37 2.17
C GLU A 210 -6.33 21.31 2.06
N TYR A 211 -5.42 21.24 3.02
CA TYR A 211 -4.26 22.12 3.09
C TYR A 211 -3.19 21.83 2.04
N LYS A 212 -3.10 20.60 1.53
CA LYS A 212 -2.24 20.28 0.38
C LYS A 212 -2.53 21.15 -0.84
N ILE A 213 -3.79 21.51 -1.02
CA ILE A 213 -4.23 22.39 -2.12
C ILE A 213 -3.80 23.83 -1.89
N LEU A 214 -3.78 24.28 -0.63
CA LEU A 214 -3.54 25.66 -0.24
C LEU A 214 -2.06 25.98 0.02
N TYR A 215 -1.32 25.08 0.67
CA TYR A 215 0.00 25.35 1.25
C TYR A 215 1.12 24.40 0.77
N GLY A 216 0.82 23.43 -0.11
CA GLY A 216 1.85 22.52 -0.62
C GLY A 216 2.56 21.72 0.48
N GLU A 217 3.90 21.87 0.58
CA GLU A 217 4.72 21.11 1.54
C GLU A 217 4.46 21.47 3.01
N ASP A 218 4.01 22.68 3.30
CA ASP A 218 3.70 23.13 4.66
C ASP A 218 2.31 22.67 5.15
N SER A 219 1.57 21.94 4.32
CA SER A 219 0.21 21.47 4.60
C SER A 219 0.10 20.68 5.90
N TYR A 220 1.07 19.86 6.22
CA TYR A 220 1.06 19.01 7.42
C TYR A 220 1.17 19.82 8.70
N THR A 221 2.10 20.77 8.73
CA THR A 221 2.31 21.64 9.90
C THR A 221 1.04 22.43 10.21
N ASN A 222 0.51 23.13 9.21
CA ASN A 222 -0.67 23.96 9.37
C ASN A 222 -1.90 23.13 9.77
N ALA A 223 -2.09 21.95 9.17
CA ALA A 223 -3.20 21.07 9.51
C ALA A 223 -3.12 20.57 10.97
N ILE A 224 -1.92 20.17 11.43
CA ILE A 224 -1.71 19.70 12.81
C ILE A 224 -1.94 20.85 13.79
N GLU A 225 -1.39 22.03 13.54
CA GLU A 225 -1.57 23.19 14.40
C GLU A 225 -3.04 23.57 14.53
N ASP A 226 -3.80 23.59 13.45
CA ASP A 226 -5.21 23.93 13.49
C ASP A 226 -6.05 22.83 14.16
N CYS A 227 -5.73 21.56 13.95
CA CYS A 227 -6.35 20.46 14.68
C CYS A 227 -6.12 20.59 16.21
N ILE A 228 -4.93 21.05 16.63
CA ILE A 228 -4.62 21.31 18.03
C ILE A 228 -5.42 22.52 18.56
N LYS A 229 -5.51 23.63 17.79
CA LYS A 229 -6.27 24.83 18.14
C LYS A 229 -7.77 24.54 18.27
N GLU A 230 -8.31 23.78 17.34
CA GLU A 230 -9.72 23.35 17.33
C GLU A 230 -10.04 22.29 18.40
N ASN A 231 -9.01 21.81 19.10
CA ASN A 231 -9.11 20.81 20.16
C ASN A 231 -9.91 19.56 19.72
N ILE A 232 -9.56 19.01 18.53
CA ILE A 232 -10.20 17.79 18.04
C ILE A 232 -9.93 16.59 18.96
N GLU A 233 -10.63 15.49 18.77
CA GLU A 233 -10.62 14.31 19.65
C GLU A 233 -9.22 13.72 19.93
N ILE A 234 -8.25 13.96 19.04
CA ILE A 234 -6.84 13.52 19.20
C ILE A 234 -5.87 14.69 19.45
N ALA A 235 -6.35 15.87 19.87
CA ALA A 235 -5.50 17.05 20.03
C ALA A 235 -4.35 16.83 21.03
N ASP A 236 -4.58 16.12 22.14
CA ASP A 236 -3.52 15.82 23.11
C ASP A 236 -2.46 14.86 22.55
N TYR A 237 -2.85 13.90 21.72
CA TYR A 237 -1.93 13.07 20.98
C TYR A 237 -1.07 13.92 20.03
N LEU A 238 -1.67 14.83 19.28
CA LEU A 238 -0.98 15.72 18.37
C LEU A 238 0.01 16.63 19.11
N ARG A 239 -0.36 17.17 20.28
CA ARG A 239 0.55 17.98 21.11
C ARG A 239 1.76 17.18 21.57
N ARG A 240 1.57 15.92 21.96
CA ARG A 240 2.66 15.05 22.45
C ARG A 240 3.58 14.55 21.33
N LYS A 241 3.04 14.33 20.12
CA LYS A 241 3.74 13.67 19.03
C LYS A 241 3.78 14.49 17.73
N THR A 242 3.78 15.82 17.84
CA THR A 242 3.75 16.72 16.65
C THR A 242 4.82 16.36 15.63
N VAL A 243 6.07 16.20 16.06
CA VAL A 243 7.22 15.95 15.17
C VAL A 243 7.11 14.57 14.50
N GLU A 244 6.75 13.55 15.28
CA GLU A 244 6.57 12.19 14.77
C GLU A 244 5.43 12.11 13.75
N VAL A 245 4.30 12.77 14.02
CA VAL A 245 3.14 12.82 13.12
C VAL A 245 3.49 13.55 11.83
N MET A 246 4.18 14.70 11.89
CA MET A 246 4.70 15.40 10.71
C MET A 246 5.61 14.51 9.88
N HIS A 247 6.50 13.78 10.54
CA HIS A 247 7.40 12.85 9.86
C HIS A 247 6.66 11.67 9.19
N MET A 248 5.64 11.11 9.85
CA MET A 248 4.80 10.06 9.29
C MET A 248 4.12 10.53 8.00
N PHE A 249 3.49 11.70 7.99
CA PHE A 249 2.86 12.27 6.80
C PHE A 249 3.85 12.59 5.68
N SER A 250 5.00 13.15 6.00
CA SER A 250 6.06 13.45 5.03
C SER A 250 6.58 12.19 4.33
N LEU A 251 6.76 11.10 5.05
CA LEU A 251 7.19 9.81 4.49
C LEU A 251 6.11 9.18 3.60
N GLU A 252 4.86 9.24 4.02
CA GLU A 252 3.73 8.73 3.24
C GLU A 252 3.54 9.53 1.95
N TYR A 253 3.69 10.86 2.00
CA TYR A 253 3.64 11.72 0.83
C TYR A 253 4.74 11.38 -0.19
N ASN A 254 5.98 11.24 0.25
CA ASN A 254 7.10 10.89 -0.62
C ASN A 254 6.93 9.51 -1.27
N PHE A 255 6.43 8.53 -0.54
CA PHE A 255 6.12 7.20 -1.05
C PHE A 255 5.00 7.23 -2.11
N ASN A 256 3.93 7.98 -1.84
CA ASN A 256 2.81 8.10 -2.78
C ASN A 256 3.21 8.88 -4.05
N ALA A 257 4.05 9.91 -3.93
CA ALA A 257 4.61 10.64 -5.07
C ALA A 257 5.49 9.73 -5.93
N GLU A 258 6.38 8.95 -5.31
CA GLU A 258 7.23 7.97 -6.00
C GLU A 258 6.37 6.89 -6.69
N LEU A 259 5.36 6.34 -6.00
CA LEU A 259 4.44 5.35 -6.57
C LEU A 259 3.64 5.90 -7.75
N ASN A 260 3.18 7.14 -7.67
CA ASN A 260 2.45 7.80 -8.76
C ASN A 260 3.37 8.08 -9.96
N ALA A 261 4.63 8.43 -9.72
CA ALA A 261 5.64 8.58 -10.78
C ALA A 261 5.88 7.25 -11.50
N TYR A 262 6.04 6.14 -10.76
CA TYR A 262 6.17 4.79 -11.36
C TYR A 262 4.94 4.37 -12.14
N LYS A 263 3.73 4.62 -11.62
CA LYS A 263 2.47 4.33 -12.33
C LYS A 263 2.35 5.14 -13.63
N LYS A 264 2.76 6.42 -13.60
CA LYS A 264 2.76 7.28 -14.79
C LYS A 264 3.77 6.80 -15.82
N ALA A 265 4.99 6.44 -15.39
CA ALA A 265 6.02 5.88 -16.25
C ALA A 265 5.57 4.57 -16.91
N GLY A 266 5.08 3.61 -16.14
CA GLY A 266 4.56 2.35 -16.68
C GLY A 266 3.36 2.52 -17.64
N LYS A 267 2.50 3.51 -17.39
CA LYS A 267 1.39 3.83 -18.32
C LYS A 267 1.89 4.45 -19.64
N MET A 268 2.97 5.24 -19.59
CA MET A 268 3.60 5.80 -20.79
C MET A 268 4.28 4.70 -21.61
N GLU A 269 5.01 3.82 -20.94
CA GLU A 269 5.70 2.68 -21.52
C GLU A 269 4.71 1.69 -22.19
N GLY A 270 3.70 1.24 -21.47
CA GLY A 270 2.64 0.37 -22.02
C GLY A 270 1.84 1.01 -23.17
N ARG A 271 1.68 2.36 -23.19
CA ARG A 271 1.10 3.06 -24.33
C ARG A 271 2.03 3.09 -25.54
N ALA A 272 3.34 3.21 -25.32
CA ALA A 272 4.32 3.17 -26.41
C ALA A 272 4.42 1.78 -27.02
N GLU A 273 4.47 0.74 -26.17
CA GLU A 273 4.46 -0.66 -26.58
C GLU A 273 3.17 -1.01 -27.35
N GLY A 274 1.99 -0.71 -26.80
CA GLY A 274 0.72 -0.97 -27.47
C GLY A 274 0.54 -0.24 -28.80
N ARG A 275 1.14 0.97 -28.96
CA ARG A 275 1.18 1.67 -30.25
C ARG A 275 2.12 0.97 -31.24
N ALA A 276 3.25 0.45 -30.77
CA ALA A 276 4.20 -0.28 -31.63
C ALA A 276 3.60 -1.60 -32.09
N GLU A 277 2.99 -2.36 -31.17
CA GLU A 277 2.29 -3.61 -31.46
C GLU A 277 1.10 -3.38 -32.42
N GLY A 278 0.26 -2.38 -32.15
CA GLY A 278 -0.88 -2.05 -33.02
C GLY A 278 -0.47 -1.63 -34.43
N ARG A 279 0.67 -0.93 -34.59
CA ARG A 279 1.23 -0.64 -35.92
C ARG A 279 1.69 -1.90 -36.62
N LEU A 280 2.42 -2.79 -35.95
CA LEU A 280 2.89 -4.06 -36.51
C LEU A 280 1.71 -4.96 -36.93
N GLN A 281 0.68 -5.05 -36.08
CA GLN A 281 -0.52 -5.81 -36.39
C GLN A 281 -1.26 -5.22 -37.60
N GLY A 282 -1.46 -3.91 -37.64
CA GLY A 282 -2.10 -3.22 -38.78
C GLY A 282 -1.32 -3.40 -40.09
N PHE A 283 0.01 -3.34 -40.03
CA PHE A 283 0.86 -3.64 -41.21
C PHE A 283 0.71 -5.11 -41.66
N SER A 284 0.73 -6.07 -40.73
CA SER A 284 0.54 -7.48 -41.05
C SER A 284 -0.82 -7.75 -41.72
N GLU A 285 -1.89 -7.14 -41.21
CA GLU A 285 -3.25 -7.27 -41.78
C GLU A 285 -3.33 -6.70 -43.21
N ILE A 286 -2.67 -5.55 -43.46
CA ILE A 286 -2.60 -4.94 -44.80
C ILE A 286 -1.83 -5.86 -45.74
N VAL A 287 -0.63 -6.34 -45.37
CA VAL A 287 0.19 -7.25 -46.18
C VAL A 287 -0.59 -8.55 -46.51
N GLN A 288 -1.25 -9.16 -45.53
CA GLN A 288 -2.06 -10.35 -45.73
C GLN A 288 -3.27 -10.12 -46.67
N THR A 289 -3.88 -8.93 -46.58
CA THR A 289 -5.00 -8.55 -47.45
C THR A 289 -4.54 -8.37 -48.88
N MET A 290 -3.39 -7.72 -49.10
CA MET A 290 -2.81 -7.56 -50.43
C MET A 290 -2.36 -8.90 -51.02
N LYS A 291 -1.78 -9.79 -50.21
CA LYS A 291 -1.47 -11.17 -50.58
C LYS A 291 -2.71 -11.94 -51.09
N LYS A 292 -3.82 -11.87 -50.36
CA LYS A 292 -5.10 -12.50 -50.76
C LYS A 292 -5.65 -11.96 -52.08
N LYS A 293 -5.27 -10.70 -52.41
CA LYS A 293 -5.60 -10.08 -53.71
C LYS A 293 -4.57 -10.35 -54.80
N SER A 294 -3.63 -11.30 -54.60
CA SER A 294 -2.60 -11.74 -55.54
C SER A 294 -1.55 -10.67 -55.90
N PHE A 295 -1.31 -9.69 -55.04
CA PHE A 295 -0.16 -8.79 -55.21
C PHE A 295 1.15 -9.52 -54.89
N SER A 296 2.18 -9.28 -55.69
CA SER A 296 3.52 -9.82 -55.42
C SER A 296 4.19 -9.14 -54.24
N VAL A 297 5.19 -9.80 -53.63
CA VAL A 297 6.02 -9.18 -52.54
C VAL A 297 6.64 -7.85 -53.01
N GLU A 298 7.01 -7.78 -54.29
CA GLU A 298 7.62 -6.61 -54.94
C GLU A 298 6.62 -5.46 -55.05
N ASP A 299 5.38 -5.75 -55.46
CA ASP A 299 4.32 -4.76 -55.56
C ASP A 299 3.94 -4.22 -54.16
N ILE A 300 3.83 -5.12 -53.17
CA ILE A 300 3.52 -4.73 -51.79
C ILE A 300 4.64 -3.84 -51.22
N ALA A 301 5.91 -4.20 -51.42
CA ALA A 301 7.07 -3.44 -50.97
C ALA A 301 7.07 -2.03 -51.57
N ASN A 302 6.78 -1.93 -52.90
CA ASN A 302 6.72 -0.63 -53.60
C ASN A 302 5.50 0.22 -53.15
N ILE A 303 4.33 -0.38 -52.94
CA ILE A 303 3.13 0.36 -52.53
C ILE A 303 3.25 0.89 -51.07
N LEU A 304 3.86 0.10 -50.19
CA LEU A 304 3.99 0.47 -48.77
C LEU A 304 5.29 1.23 -48.45
N ASP A 305 6.18 1.40 -49.43
CA ASP A 305 7.52 2.01 -49.30
C ASP A 305 8.34 1.32 -48.18
N ILE A 306 8.34 -0.02 -48.20
CA ILE A 306 9.02 -0.87 -47.20
C ILE A 306 9.91 -1.87 -47.92
N SER A 307 11.04 -2.23 -47.33
CA SER A 307 11.96 -3.20 -47.91
C SER A 307 11.35 -4.60 -48.09
N LYS A 308 11.74 -5.32 -49.13
CA LYS A 308 11.25 -6.67 -49.42
C LYS A 308 11.44 -7.64 -48.26
N GLU A 309 12.61 -7.59 -47.60
CA GLU A 309 12.95 -8.43 -46.45
C GLU A 309 11.95 -8.26 -45.30
N LYS A 310 11.46 -7.02 -45.12
CA LYS A 310 10.49 -6.71 -44.06
C LYS A 310 9.07 -7.18 -44.42
N ILE A 311 8.73 -7.20 -45.72
CA ILE A 311 7.48 -7.77 -46.17
C ILE A 311 7.52 -9.29 -46.04
N GLU A 312 8.63 -9.96 -46.40
CA GLU A 312 8.82 -11.40 -46.26
C GLU A 312 8.70 -11.89 -44.80
N GLN A 313 9.12 -11.08 -43.81
CA GLN A 313 8.94 -11.40 -42.38
C GLN A 313 7.48 -11.33 -41.92
N LEU A 314 6.61 -10.64 -42.68
CA LEU A 314 5.19 -10.48 -42.34
C LEU A 314 4.30 -11.36 -43.24
N TYR A 315 4.92 -12.08 -44.22
CA TYR A 315 4.27 -12.87 -45.25
C TYR A 315 4.08 -14.32 -44.82
#